data_6007eee75a807d4d5a75cf3f86e8f586
#
_entry.id   6007eee75a807d4d5a75cf3f86e8f586
#
_cell.length_a   1.000
_cell.length_b   1.000
_cell.length_c   1.000
_cell.angle_alpha   90.00
_cell.angle_beta   90.00
_cell.angle_gamma   90.00
#
_symmetry.space_group_name_H-M   'P 1'
#
loop_
_entity.id
_entity.type
_entity.pdbx_description
1 polymer ?
#
loop_
_entity_poly.entity_id
_entity_poly.type
_entity_poly.pdbx_seq_one_letter_code
_entity_poly.pdbx_strand_id
1 'polypeptide(L)'
;MTSDHSHLPWTPVMTGLQRSEQIYLDNNSTTPIADVAIETIEACWNSRLANPASQHQTGQVSSRILNRVRELVLNLLHASATKFPADKLIWTGCGTEANNLILFGRCLDERGKIRPGNLVISGIEHPSVTLAAQQLQSLGVELRIAQVDSNGVVSLDDLNQLVDEATLAVSVMLANNETGVIQPLQSISKLCRDRNVFCHTDAVQAIGKIEVSFEALGVDALTFAPHKFHGPVGIAGLLLKSDASLQPRLIGGFQQEGLRPGTENIALAAGAAAAMHWYFTDRNRHESKLRSMRNEFESLVTKAIPTAVIIGKDVSRLPNTSCIAFPGVDRQEMVLAADMAGVACSTGSACASGSRDPSPVLQNMGLSPAVI
;
A
#
# COMPACT_ATOMS: atom_id res chain seq x y z
N MET A 1 5.98 36.37 -18.08
CA MET A 1 4.59 36.83 -17.96
C MET A 1 3.94 35.98 -16.90
N THR A 2 3.90 36.44 -15.67
CA THR A 2 3.14 35.82 -14.58
C THR A 2 1.67 36.09 -14.86
N SER A 3 0.93 35.07 -15.29
CA SER A 3 -0.52 35.18 -15.45
C SER A 3 -1.14 35.37 -14.06
N ASP A 4 -1.74 36.53 -13.86
CA ASP A 4 -2.55 36.81 -12.67
C ASP A 4 -3.79 35.91 -12.72
N HIS A 5 -3.83 34.87 -11.91
CA HIS A 5 -4.94 33.92 -11.79
C HIS A 5 -5.97 34.36 -10.73
N SER A 6 -5.92 35.61 -10.22
CA SER A 6 -6.79 36.11 -9.15
C SER A 6 -8.28 36.17 -9.50
N HIS A 7 -8.64 35.99 -10.77
CA HIS A 7 -10.04 36.08 -11.26
C HIS A 7 -10.63 34.75 -11.75
N LEU A 8 -9.96 33.61 -11.49
CA LEU A 8 -10.56 32.33 -11.83
C LEU A 8 -11.73 32.00 -10.89
N PRO A 9 -12.84 31.43 -11.40
CA PRO A 9 -14.04 31.13 -10.59
C PRO A 9 -13.79 30.12 -9.46
N TRP A 10 -12.62 29.47 -9.46
CA TRP A 10 -12.17 28.50 -8.45
C TRP A 10 -11.41 29.15 -7.28
N THR A 11 -11.04 30.43 -7.37
CA THR A 11 -10.33 31.14 -6.30
C THR A 11 -11.07 31.08 -4.95
N PRO A 12 -12.44 31.17 -4.89
CA PRO A 12 -13.16 31.00 -3.62
C PRO A 12 -13.06 29.60 -3.02
N VAL A 13 -12.85 28.55 -3.84
CA VAL A 13 -12.71 27.17 -3.36
C VAL A 13 -11.35 26.96 -2.68
N MET A 14 -10.35 27.74 -3.09
CA MET A 14 -8.98 27.65 -2.55
C MET A 14 -8.71 28.68 -1.44
N THR A 15 -9.59 29.68 -1.26
CA THR A 15 -9.49 30.66 -0.17
C THR A 15 -9.88 30.01 1.15
N GLY A 16 -8.99 29.98 2.11
CA GLY A 16 -9.19 29.35 3.43
C GLY A 16 -8.39 28.09 3.64
N LEU A 17 -7.64 27.61 2.63
CA LEU A 17 -6.65 26.56 2.82
C LEU A 17 -5.41 27.11 3.54
N GLN A 18 -5.58 27.54 4.79
CA GLN A 18 -4.42 27.79 5.66
C GLN A 18 -3.83 26.45 6.06
N ARG A 19 -2.50 26.30 5.96
CA ARG A 19 -1.81 25.19 6.64
C ARG A 19 -2.14 25.34 8.12
N SER A 20 -2.82 24.35 8.69
CA SER A 20 -3.04 24.34 10.13
C SER A 20 -1.68 24.24 10.82
N GLU A 21 -1.50 24.92 11.93
CA GLU A 21 -0.31 24.75 12.80
C GLU A 21 -0.30 23.36 13.49
N GLN A 22 -1.19 22.48 13.07
CA GLN A 22 -1.41 21.16 13.64
C GLN A 22 -0.23 20.22 13.35
N ILE A 23 0.19 19.48 14.36
CA ILE A 23 1.17 18.40 14.23
C ILE A 23 0.50 17.20 13.55
N TYR A 24 0.87 16.95 12.29
CA TYR A 24 0.28 15.86 11.51
C TYR A 24 1.03 14.55 11.73
N LEU A 25 0.42 13.61 12.44
CA LEU A 25 0.98 12.28 12.72
C LEU A 25 0.24 11.14 11.98
N ASP A 26 -0.83 11.43 11.23
CA ASP A 26 -1.64 10.43 10.53
C ASP A 26 -1.04 10.01 9.16
N ASN A 27 0.28 9.84 9.12
CA ASN A 27 1.00 9.51 7.87
C ASN A 27 0.71 8.09 7.34
N ASN A 28 0.13 7.20 8.15
CA ASN A 28 -0.33 5.89 7.68
C ASN A 28 -1.64 5.99 6.87
N SER A 29 -2.42 7.05 7.07
CA SER A 29 -3.60 7.37 6.26
C SER A 29 -3.20 7.95 4.90
N THR A 30 -2.42 9.02 4.90
CA THR A 30 -1.80 9.63 3.71
C THR A 30 -0.64 10.52 4.14
N THR A 31 0.28 10.81 3.24
CA THR A 31 1.38 11.74 3.51
C THR A 31 1.23 13.03 2.70
N PRO A 32 1.72 14.18 3.20
CA PRO A 32 1.90 15.36 2.36
C PRO A 32 2.77 15.01 1.15
N ILE A 33 2.38 15.51 -0.03
CA ILE A 33 3.16 15.29 -1.25
C ILE A 33 4.50 16.03 -1.18
N ALA A 34 5.59 15.41 -1.64
CA ALA A 34 6.91 16.04 -1.67
C ALA A 34 7.03 17.05 -2.82
N ASP A 35 7.80 18.13 -2.61
CA ASP A 35 8.00 19.19 -3.61
C ASP A 35 8.53 18.61 -4.94
N VAL A 36 9.48 17.67 -4.89
CA VAL A 36 10.01 17.01 -6.09
C VAL A 36 8.93 16.27 -6.91
N ALA A 37 7.90 15.74 -6.25
CA ALA A 37 6.79 15.10 -6.93
C ALA A 37 5.86 16.15 -7.57
N ILE A 38 5.58 17.25 -6.87
CA ILE A 38 4.79 18.38 -7.40
C ILE A 38 5.48 18.96 -8.64
N GLU A 39 6.76 19.33 -8.54
CA GLU A 39 7.55 19.90 -9.62
C GLU A 39 7.59 18.97 -10.85
N THR A 40 7.72 17.66 -10.62
CA THR A 40 7.72 16.66 -11.71
C THR A 40 6.35 16.58 -12.40
N ILE A 41 5.26 16.60 -11.64
CA ILE A 41 3.89 16.59 -12.18
C ILE A 41 3.64 17.86 -13.00
N GLU A 42 3.99 19.02 -12.46
CA GLU A 42 3.84 20.32 -13.15
C GLU A 42 4.66 20.36 -14.44
N ALA A 43 5.90 19.87 -14.42
CA ALA A 43 6.74 19.77 -15.63
C ALA A 43 6.09 18.90 -16.71
N CYS A 44 5.48 17.77 -16.33
CA CYS A 44 4.76 16.91 -17.27
C CYS A 44 3.54 17.64 -17.89
N TRP A 45 2.74 18.35 -17.09
CA TRP A 45 1.58 19.07 -17.60
C TRP A 45 1.98 20.25 -18.49
N ASN A 46 3.01 21.00 -18.11
CA ASN A 46 3.54 22.11 -18.91
C ASN A 46 4.14 21.65 -20.24
N SER A 47 4.66 20.40 -20.30
CA SER A 47 5.19 19.80 -21.52
C SER A 47 4.11 19.38 -22.53
N ARG A 48 2.82 19.49 -22.19
CA ARG A 48 1.67 19.17 -23.06
C ARG A 48 1.80 17.78 -23.71
N LEU A 49 2.12 16.77 -22.89
CA LEU A 49 2.28 15.39 -23.34
C LEU A 49 0.98 14.87 -23.98
N ALA A 50 1.13 14.11 -25.08
CA ALA A 50 0.02 13.46 -25.75
C ALA A 50 -0.29 12.08 -25.14
N ASN A 51 -1.36 11.44 -25.66
CA ASN A 51 -1.70 10.08 -25.27
C ASN A 51 -0.55 9.12 -25.64
N PRO A 52 0.02 8.36 -24.67
CA PRO A 52 1.14 7.45 -24.93
C PRO A 52 0.80 6.26 -25.85
N ALA A 53 -0.49 5.97 -26.06
CA ALA A 53 -0.94 4.95 -27.01
C ALA A 53 -0.98 5.44 -28.47
N SER A 54 -0.79 6.75 -28.72
CA SER A 54 -0.83 7.31 -30.08
C SER A 54 0.46 7.02 -30.85
N GLN A 55 0.31 6.66 -32.15
CA GLN A 55 1.44 6.29 -33.01
C GLN A 55 2.24 7.48 -33.56
N HIS A 56 1.70 8.70 -33.51
CA HIS A 56 2.40 9.90 -33.98
C HIS A 56 3.54 10.30 -33.02
N GLN A 57 4.47 11.12 -33.49
CA GLN A 57 5.71 11.49 -32.81
C GLN A 57 5.49 11.95 -31.35
N THR A 58 4.50 12.81 -31.11
CA THR A 58 4.19 13.32 -29.75
C THR A 58 3.73 12.19 -28.83
N GLY A 59 2.91 11.26 -29.32
CA GLY A 59 2.51 10.07 -28.54
C GLY A 59 3.70 9.17 -28.22
N GLN A 60 4.60 8.97 -29.18
CA GLN A 60 5.84 8.19 -28.97
C GLN A 60 6.77 8.84 -27.92
N VAL A 61 6.84 10.19 -27.86
CA VAL A 61 7.57 10.88 -26.79
C VAL A 61 6.95 10.54 -25.44
N SER A 62 5.64 10.64 -25.32
CA SER A 62 4.88 10.31 -24.11
C SER A 62 5.10 8.85 -23.67
N SER A 63 5.06 7.93 -24.63
CA SER A 63 5.31 6.50 -24.40
C SER A 63 6.73 6.25 -23.86
N ARG A 64 7.75 6.89 -24.46
CA ARG A 64 9.14 6.77 -23.98
C ARG A 64 9.31 7.29 -22.56
N ILE A 65 8.67 8.40 -22.20
CA ILE A 65 8.71 8.94 -20.83
C ILE A 65 8.09 7.91 -19.86
N LEU A 66 6.90 7.41 -20.18
CA LEU A 66 6.21 6.44 -19.32
C LEU A 66 7.01 5.14 -19.13
N ASN A 67 7.67 4.66 -20.19
CA ASN A 67 8.53 3.47 -20.11
C ASN A 67 9.76 3.71 -19.23
N ARG A 68 10.42 4.87 -19.34
CA ARG A 68 11.53 5.25 -18.44
C ARG A 68 11.09 5.35 -16.99
N VAL A 69 9.88 5.85 -16.74
CA VAL A 69 9.28 5.88 -15.39
C VAL A 69 9.08 4.46 -14.85
N ARG A 70 8.58 3.54 -15.68
CA ARG A 70 8.46 2.11 -15.30
C ARG A 70 9.81 1.49 -14.97
N GLU A 71 10.78 1.65 -15.86
CA GLU A 71 12.15 1.15 -15.66
C GLU A 71 12.76 1.67 -14.36
N LEU A 72 12.60 2.96 -14.06
CA LEU A 72 13.09 3.55 -12.81
C LEU A 72 12.46 2.88 -11.60
N VAL A 73 11.13 2.73 -11.57
CA VAL A 73 10.42 2.11 -10.44
C VAL A 73 10.78 0.63 -10.29
N LEU A 74 10.88 -0.12 -11.40
CA LEU A 74 11.33 -1.52 -11.38
C LEU A 74 12.74 -1.63 -10.79
N ASN A 75 13.66 -0.78 -11.20
CA ASN A 75 15.02 -0.76 -10.68
C ASN A 75 15.08 -0.39 -9.18
N LEU A 76 14.32 0.63 -8.75
CA LEU A 76 14.25 1.04 -7.34
C LEU A 76 13.71 -0.06 -6.44
N LEU A 77 12.80 -0.89 -6.94
CA LEU A 77 12.20 -2.01 -6.20
C LEU A 77 12.92 -3.35 -6.47
N HIS A 78 14.10 -3.32 -7.11
CA HIS A 78 14.87 -4.52 -7.46
C HIS A 78 14.02 -5.58 -8.17
N ALA A 79 13.12 -5.14 -9.06
CA ALA A 79 12.40 -6.00 -9.97
C ALA A 79 13.20 -6.12 -11.28
N SER A 80 13.06 -7.22 -12.01
CA SER A 80 13.86 -7.49 -13.19
C SER A 80 13.32 -6.76 -14.42
N ALA A 81 13.90 -5.60 -14.72
CA ALA A 81 13.62 -4.87 -15.96
C ALA A 81 14.39 -5.42 -17.19
N THR A 82 15.47 -6.20 -16.99
CA THR A 82 16.41 -6.63 -18.03
C THR A 82 16.31 -8.11 -18.40
N LYS A 83 15.65 -8.93 -17.59
CA LYS A 83 15.35 -10.33 -17.95
C LYS A 83 14.31 -10.36 -19.08
N PHE A 84 14.32 -11.43 -19.87
CA PHE A 84 13.28 -11.66 -20.88
C PHE A 84 12.54 -12.97 -20.57
N PRO A 85 11.22 -12.92 -20.34
CA PRO A 85 10.39 -11.72 -20.16
C PRO A 85 10.75 -10.93 -18.90
N ALA A 86 10.55 -9.60 -18.93
CA ALA A 86 10.78 -8.72 -17.79
C ALA A 86 9.57 -8.72 -16.84
N ASP A 87 9.83 -8.41 -15.57
CA ASP A 87 8.75 -8.14 -14.61
C ASP A 87 7.96 -6.90 -15.07
N LYS A 88 6.69 -6.83 -14.70
CA LYS A 88 5.77 -5.79 -15.17
C LYS A 88 5.42 -4.84 -14.04
N LEU A 89 5.37 -3.55 -14.37
CA LEU A 89 4.73 -2.53 -13.53
C LEU A 89 3.43 -2.09 -14.19
N ILE A 90 2.33 -2.37 -13.52
CA ILE A 90 0.97 -1.99 -13.93
C ILE A 90 0.52 -0.82 -13.06
N TRP A 91 0.23 0.33 -13.69
CA TRP A 91 -0.33 1.48 -13.01
C TRP A 91 -1.85 1.32 -12.84
N THR A 92 -2.33 1.56 -11.61
CA THR A 92 -3.75 1.57 -11.23
C THR A 92 -4.12 2.91 -10.62
N GLY A 93 -5.40 3.16 -10.36
CA GLY A 93 -5.87 4.41 -9.76
C GLY A 93 -5.64 4.49 -8.25
N CYS A 94 -5.52 3.36 -7.55
CA CYS A 94 -5.27 3.29 -6.12
C CYS A 94 -4.84 1.87 -5.71
N GLY A 95 -4.30 1.72 -4.49
CA GLY A 95 -3.94 0.40 -3.93
C GLY A 95 -5.11 -0.56 -3.86
N THR A 96 -6.31 -0.06 -3.57
CA THR A 96 -7.55 -0.88 -3.58
C THR A 96 -7.81 -1.49 -4.95
N GLU A 97 -7.66 -0.73 -6.04
CA GLU A 97 -7.79 -1.26 -7.41
C GLU A 97 -6.74 -2.33 -7.68
N ALA A 98 -5.48 -2.11 -7.27
CA ALA A 98 -4.39 -3.07 -7.46
C ALA A 98 -4.65 -4.39 -6.72
N ASN A 99 -5.04 -4.33 -5.43
CA ASN A 99 -5.38 -5.51 -4.64
C ASN A 99 -6.58 -6.28 -5.22
N ASN A 100 -7.63 -5.58 -5.64
CA ASN A 100 -8.79 -6.19 -6.30
C ASN A 100 -8.40 -6.83 -7.64
N LEU A 101 -7.56 -6.18 -8.45
CA LEU A 101 -7.08 -6.72 -9.72
C LEU A 101 -6.39 -8.08 -9.50
N ILE A 102 -5.55 -8.20 -8.47
CA ILE A 102 -4.89 -9.47 -8.13
C ILE A 102 -5.90 -10.53 -7.67
N LEU A 103 -6.69 -10.23 -6.64
CA LEU A 103 -7.55 -11.24 -6.02
C LEU A 103 -8.60 -11.78 -7.00
N PHE A 104 -9.32 -10.88 -7.66
CA PHE A 104 -10.30 -11.27 -8.67
C PHE A 104 -9.64 -11.84 -9.93
N GLY A 105 -8.48 -11.31 -10.34
CA GLY A 105 -7.75 -11.79 -11.53
C GLY A 105 -7.16 -13.18 -11.35
N ARG A 106 -6.93 -13.63 -10.10
CA ARG A 106 -6.48 -14.99 -9.78
C ARG A 106 -7.64 -15.95 -9.58
N CYS A 107 -8.72 -15.52 -8.95
CA CYS A 107 -9.84 -16.37 -8.59
C CYS A 107 -10.88 -16.54 -9.71
N LEU A 108 -10.87 -15.69 -10.73
CA LEU A 108 -11.80 -15.79 -11.86
C LEU A 108 -11.05 -16.18 -13.14
N ASP A 109 -11.75 -16.92 -14.01
CA ASP A 109 -11.28 -17.24 -15.35
C ASP A 109 -11.50 -16.05 -16.33
N GLU A 110 -11.16 -16.24 -17.60
CA GLU A 110 -11.33 -15.27 -18.68
C GLU A 110 -12.81 -14.92 -18.96
N ARG A 111 -13.74 -15.80 -18.58
CA ARG A 111 -15.20 -15.61 -18.71
C ARG A 111 -15.83 -15.02 -17.46
N GLY A 112 -15.02 -14.70 -16.44
CA GLY A 112 -15.49 -14.19 -15.15
C GLY A 112 -16.12 -15.27 -14.25
N LYS A 113 -15.93 -16.56 -14.53
CA LYS A 113 -16.39 -17.65 -13.67
C LYS A 113 -15.35 -17.94 -12.59
N ILE A 114 -15.82 -18.38 -11.44
CA ILE A 114 -14.97 -18.82 -10.34
C ILE A 114 -14.12 -20.03 -10.78
N ARG A 115 -12.81 -19.94 -10.55
CA ARG A 115 -11.90 -21.08 -10.63
C ARG A 115 -12.09 -21.97 -9.40
N PRO A 116 -12.15 -23.29 -9.56
CA PRO A 116 -12.17 -24.19 -8.40
C PRO A 116 -10.90 -24.00 -7.56
N GLY A 117 -11.08 -23.86 -6.25
CA GLY A 117 -9.96 -23.69 -5.32
C GLY A 117 -10.26 -22.76 -4.16
N ASN A 118 -9.20 -22.42 -3.43
CA ASN A 118 -9.28 -21.57 -2.28
C ASN A 118 -8.37 -20.34 -2.40
N LEU A 119 -8.70 -19.31 -1.63
CA LEU A 119 -7.91 -18.11 -1.43
C LEU A 119 -7.49 -18.05 0.03
N VAL A 120 -6.19 -17.90 0.30
CA VAL A 120 -5.66 -17.72 1.66
C VAL A 120 -5.25 -16.26 1.84
N ILE A 121 -5.74 -15.62 2.90
CA ILE A 121 -5.31 -14.27 3.30
C ILE A 121 -4.90 -14.26 4.77
N SER A 122 -4.12 -13.26 5.21
CA SER A 122 -3.87 -13.10 6.64
C SER A 122 -5.06 -12.46 7.36
N GLY A 123 -5.19 -12.71 8.67
CA GLY A 123 -6.23 -12.11 9.50
C GLY A 123 -6.04 -10.60 9.76
N ILE A 124 -4.96 -10.00 9.27
CA ILE A 124 -4.60 -8.60 9.51
C ILE A 124 -4.56 -7.73 8.25
N GLU A 125 -5.16 -8.20 7.16
CA GLU A 125 -5.16 -7.49 5.88
C GLU A 125 -5.96 -6.17 5.92
N HIS A 126 -5.58 -5.27 5.02
CA HIS A 126 -6.35 -4.05 4.75
C HIS A 126 -7.75 -4.41 4.18
N PRO A 127 -8.80 -3.59 4.44
CA PRO A 127 -10.15 -3.81 3.89
C PRO A 127 -10.20 -4.05 2.38
N SER A 128 -9.29 -3.48 1.59
CA SER A 128 -9.20 -3.74 0.13
C SER A 128 -8.87 -5.19 -0.23
N VAL A 129 -8.28 -5.95 0.70
CA VAL A 129 -8.02 -7.40 0.56
C VAL A 129 -9.11 -8.19 1.25
N THR A 130 -9.45 -7.88 2.51
CA THR A 130 -10.44 -8.64 3.30
C THR A 130 -11.82 -8.61 2.68
N LEU A 131 -12.32 -7.42 2.31
CA LEU A 131 -13.67 -7.29 1.71
C LEU A 131 -13.71 -7.86 0.30
N ALA A 132 -12.63 -7.75 -0.49
CA ALA A 132 -12.52 -8.39 -1.80
C ALA A 132 -12.54 -9.92 -1.67
N ALA A 133 -11.82 -10.47 -0.68
CA ALA A 133 -11.82 -11.90 -0.40
C ALA A 133 -13.19 -12.41 0.08
N GLN A 134 -13.90 -11.67 0.94
CA GLN A 134 -15.27 -11.97 1.36
C GLN A 134 -16.25 -11.92 0.18
N GLN A 135 -16.09 -10.96 -0.74
CA GLN A 135 -16.88 -10.92 -1.96
C GLN A 135 -16.62 -12.16 -2.82
N LEU A 136 -15.36 -12.59 -2.99
CA LEU A 136 -15.02 -13.81 -3.70
C LEU A 136 -15.61 -15.06 -3.00
N GLN A 137 -15.62 -15.09 -1.67
CA GLN A 137 -16.26 -16.14 -0.89
C GLN A 137 -17.77 -16.20 -1.16
N SER A 138 -18.45 -15.06 -1.21
CA SER A 138 -19.89 -15.02 -1.55
C SER A 138 -20.20 -15.50 -2.97
N LEU A 139 -19.21 -15.45 -3.85
CA LEU A 139 -19.29 -15.99 -5.22
C LEU A 139 -18.91 -17.47 -5.32
N GLY A 140 -18.41 -18.09 -4.24
CA GLY A 140 -18.14 -19.53 -4.17
C GLY A 140 -16.65 -19.92 -4.09
N VAL A 141 -15.72 -18.97 -3.94
CA VAL A 141 -14.32 -19.28 -3.61
C VAL A 141 -14.24 -19.70 -2.14
N GLU A 142 -13.53 -20.77 -1.81
CA GLU A 142 -13.23 -21.10 -0.42
C GLU A 142 -12.25 -20.10 0.14
N LEU A 143 -12.64 -19.32 1.17
CA LEU A 143 -11.77 -18.37 1.86
C LEU A 143 -11.19 -19.01 3.12
N ARG A 144 -9.87 -18.99 3.23
CA ARG A 144 -9.09 -19.43 4.39
C ARG A 144 -8.32 -18.25 4.96
N ILE A 145 -8.37 -18.07 6.29
CA ILE A 145 -7.75 -16.93 6.97
C ILE A 145 -6.63 -17.45 7.87
N ALA A 146 -5.38 -17.07 7.54
CA ALA A 146 -4.21 -17.41 8.33
C ALA A 146 -4.19 -16.60 9.64
N GLN A 147 -3.99 -17.31 10.74
CA GLN A 147 -3.91 -16.73 12.08
C GLN A 147 -2.64 -15.92 12.28
N VAL A 148 -2.71 -14.98 13.22
CA VAL A 148 -1.56 -14.21 13.69
C VAL A 148 -1.39 -14.41 15.19
N ASP A 149 -0.18 -14.23 15.68
CA ASP A 149 0.10 -14.22 17.12
C ASP A 149 -0.31 -12.88 17.77
N SER A 150 -0.15 -12.79 19.07
CA SER A 150 -0.46 -11.58 19.85
C SER A 150 0.43 -10.37 19.52
N ASN A 151 1.54 -10.56 18.80
CA ASN A 151 2.35 -9.49 18.25
C ASN A 151 1.89 -9.06 16.84
N GLY A 152 0.96 -9.79 16.23
CA GLY A 152 0.48 -9.54 14.88
C GLY A 152 1.35 -10.15 13.78
N VAL A 153 2.14 -11.17 14.08
CA VAL A 153 2.94 -11.92 13.11
C VAL A 153 2.15 -13.14 12.63
N VAL A 154 2.09 -13.34 11.31
CA VAL A 154 1.39 -14.49 10.70
C VAL A 154 2.06 -15.80 11.11
N SER A 155 1.25 -16.76 11.56
CA SER A 155 1.69 -18.12 11.90
C SER A 155 2.07 -18.89 10.62
N LEU A 156 3.35 -19.21 10.47
CA LEU A 156 3.82 -20.03 9.34
C LEU A 156 3.30 -21.47 9.43
N ASP A 157 3.11 -22.00 10.63
CA ASP A 157 2.57 -23.36 10.84
C ASP A 157 1.09 -23.42 10.40
N ASP A 158 0.29 -22.42 10.78
CA ASP A 158 -1.09 -22.32 10.35
C ASP A 158 -1.17 -22.13 8.83
N LEU A 159 -0.40 -21.21 8.28
CA LEU A 159 -0.33 -20.97 6.83
C LEU A 159 0.06 -22.25 6.07
N ASN A 160 0.99 -23.04 6.63
CA ASN A 160 1.43 -24.32 6.06
C ASN A 160 0.31 -25.36 6.01
N GLN A 161 -0.68 -25.30 6.92
CA GLN A 161 -1.85 -26.18 6.91
C GLN A 161 -2.93 -25.69 5.94
N LEU A 162 -3.07 -24.37 5.77
CA LEU A 162 -4.11 -23.75 4.94
C LEU A 162 -3.81 -23.78 3.45
N VAL A 163 -2.52 -23.79 3.07
CA VAL A 163 -2.09 -23.78 1.66
C VAL A 163 -2.00 -25.21 1.14
N ASP A 164 -2.68 -25.50 0.04
CA ASP A 164 -2.70 -26.79 -0.64
C ASP A 164 -2.60 -26.63 -2.17
N GLU A 165 -2.68 -27.73 -2.92
CA GLU A 165 -2.61 -27.75 -4.38
C GLU A 165 -3.78 -27.03 -5.07
N ALA A 166 -4.92 -26.86 -4.38
CA ALA A 166 -6.07 -26.12 -4.86
C ALA A 166 -6.01 -24.61 -4.54
N THR A 167 -4.98 -24.16 -3.84
CA THR A 167 -4.82 -22.74 -3.48
C THR A 167 -4.52 -21.90 -4.72
N LEU A 168 -5.43 -20.99 -5.05
CA LEU A 168 -5.33 -20.09 -6.21
C LEU A 168 -4.35 -18.94 -5.96
N ALA A 169 -4.34 -18.43 -4.73
CA ALA A 169 -3.42 -17.40 -4.29
C ALA A 169 -3.32 -17.34 -2.76
N VAL A 170 -2.16 -16.88 -2.28
CA VAL A 170 -1.93 -16.43 -0.91
C VAL A 170 -1.69 -14.93 -0.96
N SER A 171 -2.38 -14.15 -0.11
CA SER A 171 -2.17 -12.72 0.01
C SER A 171 -1.88 -12.35 1.46
N VAL A 172 -0.66 -11.87 1.73
CA VAL A 172 -0.22 -11.41 3.06
C VAL A 172 0.47 -10.07 2.91
N MET A 173 -0.01 -9.04 3.63
CA MET A 173 0.61 -7.73 3.60
C MET A 173 2.04 -7.76 4.14
N LEU A 174 2.94 -6.94 3.57
CA LEU A 174 4.33 -6.88 4.03
C LEU A 174 4.47 -6.22 5.40
N ALA A 175 3.69 -5.19 5.66
CA ALA A 175 3.65 -4.52 6.94
C ALA A 175 2.24 -4.01 7.25
N ASN A 176 1.81 -4.19 8.49
CA ASN A 176 0.46 -3.82 8.90
C ASN A 176 0.31 -2.30 9.04
N ASN A 177 -0.80 -1.76 8.55
CA ASN A 177 -1.09 -0.32 8.52
C ASN A 177 -1.44 0.27 9.90
N GLU A 178 -1.86 -0.55 10.86
CA GLU A 178 -2.22 -0.10 12.22
C GLU A 178 -1.04 -0.28 13.18
N THR A 179 -0.47 -1.48 13.24
CA THR A 179 0.59 -1.83 14.20
C THR A 179 2.00 -1.55 13.68
N GLY A 180 2.17 -1.48 12.36
CA GLY A 180 3.47 -1.39 11.72
C GLY A 180 4.26 -2.71 11.69
N VAL A 181 3.71 -3.81 12.21
CA VAL A 181 4.39 -5.10 12.29
C VAL A 181 4.72 -5.64 10.90
N ILE A 182 5.99 -6.01 10.71
CA ILE A 182 6.52 -6.52 9.44
C ILE A 182 6.37 -8.05 9.40
N GLN A 183 5.84 -8.57 8.30
CA GLN A 183 5.57 -9.99 8.13
C GLN A 183 6.76 -10.75 7.53
N PRO A 184 6.92 -12.04 7.83
CA PRO A 184 8.04 -12.87 7.34
C PRO A 184 7.83 -13.32 5.89
N LEU A 185 7.67 -12.35 4.94
CA LEU A 185 7.28 -12.60 3.56
C LEU A 185 8.21 -13.54 2.80
N GLN A 186 9.51 -13.53 3.09
CA GLN A 186 10.46 -14.44 2.43
C GLN A 186 10.16 -15.92 2.76
N SER A 187 9.76 -16.20 4.00
CA SER A 187 9.35 -17.55 4.42
C SER A 187 8.00 -17.93 3.81
N ILE A 188 7.06 -16.98 3.76
CA ILE A 188 5.73 -17.16 3.16
C ILE A 188 5.84 -17.42 1.66
N SER A 189 6.59 -16.60 0.93
CA SER A 189 6.79 -16.76 -0.51
C SER A 189 7.54 -18.05 -0.86
N LYS A 190 8.49 -18.48 0.01
CA LYS A 190 9.14 -19.77 -0.14
C LYS A 190 8.14 -20.91 -0.02
N LEU A 191 7.26 -20.88 0.99
CA LEU A 191 6.21 -21.88 1.19
C LEU A 191 5.29 -21.95 -0.04
N CYS A 192 4.86 -20.80 -0.57
CA CYS A 192 4.03 -20.72 -1.76
C CYS A 192 4.74 -21.30 -3.00
N ARG A 193 6.00 -20.92 -3.21
CA ARG A 193 6.82 -21.39 -4.34
C ARG A 193 7.05 -22.91 -4.29
N ASP A 194 7.34 -23.45 -3.10
CA ASP A 194 7.55 -24.91 -2.91
C ASP A 194 6.29 -25.71 -3.25
N ARG A 195 5.10 -25.06 -3.28
CA ARG A 195 3.79 -25.63 -3.64
C ARG A 195 3.23 -25.16 -4.98
N ASN A 196 3.99 -24.34 -5.71
CA ASN A 196 3.56 -23.73 -6.96
C ASN A 196 2.26 -22.89 -6.83
N VAL A 197 2.12 -22.18 -5.70
CA VAL A 197 0.98 -21.31 -5.38
C VAL A 197 1.37 -19.85 -5.57
N PHE A 198 0.50 -19.05 -6.16
CA PHE A 198 0.70 -17.63 -6.39
C PHE A 198 0.75 -16.86 -5.07
N CYS A 199 1.79 -16.04 -4.89
CA CYS A 199 2.01 -15.24 -3.70
C CYS A 199 1.92 -13.75 -3.99
N HIS A 200 0.99 -13.05 -3.35
CA HIS A 200 0.82 -11.61 -3.40
C HIS A 200 1.14 -10.95 -2.06
N THR A 201 1.69 -9.75 -2.11
CA THR A 201 1.83 -8.90 -0.92
C THR A 201 1.32 -7.49 -1.16
N ASP A 202 0.52 -6.98 -0.22
CA ASP A 202 0.25 -5.56 -0.09
C ASP A 202 1.43 -4.90 0.64
N ALA A 203 2.28 -4.17 -0.09
CA ALA A 203 3.43 -3.45 0.43
C ALA A 203 3.18 -1.94 0.57
N VAL A 204 1.92 -1.50 0.54
CA VAL A 204 1.51 -0.10 0.59
C VAL A 204 2.10 0.63 1.79
N GLN A 205 2.21 -0.02 2.94
CA GLN A 205 2.80 0.59 4.13
C GLN A 205 4.31 0.43 4.22
N ALA A 206 4.93 -0.49 3.48
CA ALA A 206 6.35 -0.79 3.59
C ALA A 206 7.22 0.08 2.66
N ILE A 207 6.79 0.25 1.40
CA ILE A 207 7.54 1.06 0.42
C ILE A 207 7.60 2.51 0.88
N GLY A 208 8.80 3.08 0.77
CA GLY A 208 9.09 4.43 1.26
C GLY A 208 9.26 4.52 2.78
N LYS A 209 9.46 3.39 3.49
CA LYS A 209 9.70 3.36 4.95
C LYS A 209 10.79 2.38 5.34
N ILE A 210 10.90 1.26 4.62
CA ILE A 210 11.95 0.26 4.74
C ILE A 210 12.46 -0.16 3.37
N GLU A 211 13.54 -0.93 3.34
CA GLU A 211 14.01 -1.57 2.11
C GLU A 211 13.02 -2.62 1.65
N VAL A 212 12.63 -2.54 0.38
CA VAL A 212 11.77 -3.52 -0.28
C VAL A 212 12.42 -3.95 -1.59
N SER A 213 12.79 -5.22 -1.69
CA SER A 213 13.29 -5.82 -2.91
C SER A 213 12.31 -6.88 -3.39
N PHE A 214 11.71 -6.66 -4.56
CA PHE A 214 10.76 -7.60 -5.15
C PHE A 214 11.39 -8.99 -5.40
N GLU A 215 12.64 -9.00 -5.89
CA GLU A 215 13.39 -10.23 -6.10
C GLU A 215 13.67 -10.96 -4.79
N ALA A 216 14.12 -10.25 -3.74
CA ALA A 216 14.44 -10.85 -2.45
C ALA A 216 13.20 -11.34 -1.68
N LEU A 217 12.06 -10.66 -1.82
CA LEU A 217 10.79 -11.12 -1.26
C LEU A 217 10.32 -12.42 -1.93
N GLY A 218 10.60 -12.59 -3.22
CA GLY A 218 10.26 -13.78 -3.98
C GLY A 218 8.75 -13.99 -4.19
N VAL A 219 7.96 -12.95 -4.07
CA VAL A 219 6.51 -12.94 -4.34
C VAL A 219 6.23 -12.84 -5.84
N ASP A 220 5.04 -13.20 -6.28
CA ASP A 220 4.62 -13.12 -7.68
C ASP A 220 3.97 -11.78 -8.02
N ALA A 221 3.42 -11.10 -7.00
CA ALA A 221 2.86 -9.75 -7.14
C ALA A 221 3.04 -8.91 -5.89
N LEU A 222 3.18 -7.58 -6.08
CA LEU A 222 3.35 -6.62 -5.01
C LEU A 222 2.58 -5.33 -5.34
N THR A 223 1.70 -4.92 -4.42
CA THR A 223 0.95 -3.67 -4.51
C THR A 223 1.63 -2.55 -3.72
N PHE A 224 1.68 -1.33 -4.29
CA PHE A 224 2.12 -0.14 -3.59
C PHE A 224 1.28 1.10 -3.94
N ALA A 225 1.25 2.10 -3.04
CA ALA A 225 0.51 3.34 -3.24
C ALA A 225 1.39 4.56 -2.88
N PRO A 226 1.72 5.42 -3.87
CA PRO A 226 2.65 6.54 -3.69
C PRO A 226 2.27 7.53 -2.60
N HIS A 227 0.98 7.77 -2.37
CA HIS A 227 0.53 8.70 -1.35
C HIS A 227 0.88 8.28 0.10
N LYS A 228 1.43 7.10 0.32
CA LYS A 228 1.94 6.63 1.61
C LYS A 228 3.44 6.95 1.82
N PHE A 229 4.10 7.43 0.75
CA PHE A 229 5.52 7.81 0.79
C PHE A 229 5.77 9.13 0.03
N HIS A 230 4.93 10.13 0.28
CA HIS A 230 5.05 11.49 -0.24
C HIS A 230 4.86 11.63 -1.77
N GLY A 231 4.29 10.63 -2.42
CA GLY A 231 3.86 10.69 -3.82
C GLY A 231 2.42 11.18 -3.98
N PRO A 232 1.94 11.28 -5.23
CA PRO A 232 0.59 11.76 -5.50
C PRO A 232 -0.50 10.74 -5.15
N VAL A 233 -1.68 11.24 -4.79
CA VAL A 233 -2.94 10.49 -4.74
C VAL A 233 -3.45 10.26 -6.16
N GLY A 234 -4.29 9.24 -6.37
CA GLY A 234 -4.92 8.95 -7.66
C GLY A 234 -4.10 8.05 -8.58
N ILE A 235 -3.01 7.48 -8.05
CA ILE A 235 -2.21 6.46 -8.72
C ILE A 235 -1.69 5.44 -7.70
N ALA A 236 -1.54 4.19 -8.15
CA ALA A 236 -0.85 3.12 -7.43
C ALA A 236 -0.15 2.20 -8.43
N GLY A 237 0.76 1.37 -7.96
CA GLY A 237 1.48 0.42 -8.78
C GLY A 237 1.24 -1.01 -8.31
N LEU A 238 1.19 -1.90 -9.27
CA LEU A 238 1.21 -3.34 -9.11
C LEU A 238 2.42 -3.89 -9.84
N LEU A 239 3.39 -4.42 -9.11
CA LEU A 239 4.44 -5.25 -9.68
C LEU A 239 3.89 -6.66 -9.91
N LEU A 240 4.18 -7.21 -11.07
CA LEU A 240 3.81 -8.58 -11.44
C LEU A 240 5.04 -9.27 -12.02
N LYS A 241 5.36 -10.44 -11.51
CA LYS A 241 6.46 -11.25 -11.97
C LYS A 241 6.24 -11.68 -13.43
N SER A 242 7.30 -11.77 -14.18
CA SER A 242 7.28 -11.99 -15.65
C SER A 242 6.50 -13.21 -16.10
N ASP A 243 6.56 -14.31 -15.32
CA ASP A 243 5.89 -15.58 -15.60
C ASP A 243 4.49 -15.69 -14.95
N ALA A 244 4.09 -14.67 -14.17
CA ALA A 244 2.79 -14.66 -13.50
C ALA A 244 1.65 -14.28 -14.46
N SER A 245 0.59 -15.08 -14.45
CA SER A 245 -0.62 -14.82 -15.24
C SER A 245 -1.71 -14.16 -14.38
N LEU A 246 -2.38 -13.18 -14.95
CA LEU A 246 -3.45 -12.43 -14.31
C LEU A 246 -4.57 -12.16 -15.32
N GLN A 247 -5.82 -12.38 -14.92
CA GLN A 247 -6.97 -12.02 -15.74
C GLN A 247 -7.35 -10.54 -15.52
N PRO A 248 -7.52 -9.73 -16.56
CA PRO A 248 -7.96 -8.35 -16.42
C PRO A 248 -9.36 -8.29 -15.81
N ARG A 249 -9.60 -7.24 -15.00
CA ARG A 249 -10.92 -6.99 -14.36
C ARG A 249 -11.64 -5.76 -14.93
N LEU A 250 -10.90 -4.88 -15.58
CA LEU A 250 -11.45 -3.82 -16.42
C LEU A 250 -11.40 -4.29 -17.88
N ILE A 251 -12.46 -4.02 -18.61
CA ILE A 251 -12.58 -4.37 -20.03
C ILE A 251 -12.43 -3.09 -20.85
N GLY A 252 -11.53 -3.10 -21.84
CA GLY A 252 -11.25 -1.91 -22.66
C GLY A 252 -10.16 -2.15 -23.70
N GLY A 253 -9.34 -1.12 -23.93
CA GLY A 253 -8.22 -1.18 -24.89
C GLY A 253 -7.03 -2.01 -24.38
N PHE A 254 -5.96 -2.03 -25.20
CA PHE A 254 -4.79 -2.88 -24.93
C PHE A 254 -3.71 -2.19 -24.09
N GLN A 255 -4.02 -1.07 -23.40
CA GLN A 255 -3.07 -0.42 -22.51
C GLN A 255 -2.58 -1.40 -21.44
N GLN A 256 -1.30 -1.29 -21.10
CA GLN A 256 -0.64 -2.18 -20.13
C GLN A 256 -0.86 -3.68 -20.46
N GLU A 257 -0.71 -4.04 -21.72
CA GLU A 257 -0.91 -5.40 -22.26
C GLU A 257 -2.34 -5.94 -22.03
N GLY A 258 -3.32 -5.05 -21.95
CA GLY A 258 -4.72 -5.40 -21.68
C GLY A 258 -5.02 -5.73 -20.21
N LEU A 259 -4.02 -5.74 -19.33
CA LEU A 259 -4.20 -6.06 -17.90
C LEU A 259 -4.95 -4.94 -17.16
N ARG A 260 -4.70 -3.69 -17.53
CA ARG A 260 -5.41 -2.53 -16.99
C ARG A 260 -5.63 -1.48 -18.08
N PRO A 261 -6.73 -1.59 -18.84
CA PRO A 261 -7.11 -0.64 -19.88
C PRO A 261 -7.33 0.78 -19.34
N GLY A 262 -7.34 1.75 -20.27
CA GLY A 262 -7.57 3.16 -19.99
C GLY A 262 -6.32 3.99 -20.20
N THR A 263 -6.50 5.26 -20.57
CA THR A 263 -5.39 6.20 -20.82
C THR A 263 -4.53 6.34 -19.56
N GLU A 264 -3.24 6.13 -19.72
CA GLU A 264 -2.29 6.14 -18.63
C GLU A 264 -1.91 7.57 -18.23
N ASN A 265 -1.86 7.85 -16.93
CA ASN A 265 -1.53 9.16 -16.39
C ASN A 265 -0.01 9.30 -16.20
N ILE A 266 0.66 9.87 -17.21
CA ILE A 266 2.12 10.04 -17.23
C ILE A 266 2.57 10.95 -16.10
N ALA A 267 1.85 12.04 -15.84
CA ALA A 267 2.24 13.03 -14.84
C ALA A 267 2.24 12.44 -13.42
N LEU A 268 1.17 11.73 -13.05
CA LEU A 268 1.11 11.07 -11.75
C LEU A 268 2.11 9.92 -11.63
N ALA A 269 2.35 9.15 -12.72
CA ALA A 269 3.36 8.10 -12.74
C ALA A 269 4.78 8.67 -12.53
N ALA A 270 5.09 9.78 -13.21
CA ALA A 270 6.38 10.46 -13.06
C ALA A 270 6.55 11.04 -11.64
N GLY A 271 5.51 11.69 -11.08
CA GLY A 271 5.52 12.19 -9.71
C GLY A 271 5.68 11.08 -8.67
N ALA A 272 5.04 9.92 -8.89
CA ALA A 272 5.20 8.75 -8.03
C ALA A 272 6.66 8.22 -8.05
N ALA A 273 7.26 8.13 -9.23
CA ALA A 273 8.66 7.71 -9.38
C ALA A 273 9.64 8.72 -8.78
N ALA A 274 9.37 10.03 -8.92
CA ALA A 274 10.17 11.09 -8.32
C ALA A 274 10.16 11.03 -6.78
N ALA A 275 8.99 10.85 -6.17
CA ALA A 275 8.86 10.68 -4.72
C ALA A 275 9.60 9.42 -4.24
N MET A 276 9.45 8.30 -4.96
CA MET A 276 10.15 7.06 -4.64
C MET A 276 11.66 7.23 -4.72
N HIS A 277 12.18 7.82 -5.79
CA HIS A 277 13.60 8.08 -5.98
C HIS A 277 14.17 9.00 -4.88
N TRP A 278 13.46 10.08 -4.57
CA TRP A 278 13.84 11.00 -3.50
C TRP A 278 13.98 10.29 -2.16
N TYR A 279 13.01 9.45 -1.79
CA TYR A 279 13.08 8.68 -0.55
C TYR A 279 14.26 7.70 -0.54
N PHE A 280 14.46 6.96 -1.64
CA PHE A 280 15.50 5.94 -1.73
C PHE A 280 16.92 6.51 -1.75
N THR A 281 17.12 7.74 -2.20
CA THR A 281 18.42 8.41 -2.21
C THR A 281 19.01 8.57 -0.80
N ASP A 282 18.17 8.79 0.24
CA ASP A 282 18.59 9.02 1.62
C ASP A 282 17.90 8.06 2.62
N ARG A 283 17.50 6.88 2.11
CA ARG A 283 16.67 5.89 2.84
C ARG A 283 17.20 5.59 4.25
N ASN A 284 18.46 5.23 4.38
CA ASN A 284 19.05 4.83 5.66
C ASN A 284 18.96 5.94 6.70
N ARG A 285 19.14 7.19 6.27
CA ARG A 285 19.02 8.36 7.15
C ARG A 285 17.56 8.58 7.56
N HIS A 286 16.62 8.48 6.61
CA HIS A 286 15.18 8.62 6.88
C HIS A 286 14.71 7.53 7.85
N GLU A 287 15.04 6.28 7.58
CA GLU A 287 14.67 5.14 8.42
C GLU A 287 15.23 5.27 9.83
N SER A 288 16.54 5.58 9.97
CA SER A 288 17.20 5.74 11.27
C SER A 288 16.57 6.87 12.09
N LYS A 289 16.32 8.02 11.45
CA LYS A 289 15.69 9.18 12.10
C LYS A 289 14.28 8.85 12.60
N LEU A 290 13.44 8.27 11.74
CA LEU A 290 12.06 7.89 12.09
C LEU A 290 12.04 6.87 13.23
N ARG A 291 12.91 5.87 13.19
CA ARG A 291 13.05 4.86 14.25
C ARG A 291 13.44 5.49 15.59
N SER A 292 14.41 6.42 15.59
CA SER A 292 14.83 7.13 16.79
C SER A 292 13.70 7.95 17.37
N MET A 293 12.99 8.75 16.56
CA MET A 293 11.86 9.57 16.99
C MET A 293 10.70 8.73 17.53
N ARG A 294 10.36 7.62 16.86
CA ARG A 294 9.32 6.68 17.34
C ARG A 294 9.70 6.11 18.71
N ASN A 295 10.93 5.62 18.85
CA ASN A 295 11.38 5.00 20.10
C ASN A 295 11.40 6.01 21.25
N GLU A 296 11.84 7.24 20.99
CA GLU A 296 11.80 8.32 21.98
C GLU A 296 10.37 8.67 22.38
N PHE A 297 9.46 8.81 21.40
CA PHE A 297 8.04 9.05 21.63
C PHE A 297 7.42 7.94 22.51
N GLU A 298 7.62 6.67 22.16
CA GLU A 298 7.12 5.52 22.94
C GLU A 298 7.67 5.51 24.36
N SER A 299 8.95 5.86 24.54
CA SER A 299 9.59 5.97 25.85
C SER A 299 8.97 7.07 26.72
N LEU A 300 8.72 8.25 26.12
CA LEU A 300 8.10 9.37 26.81
C LEU A 300 6.65 9.05 27.21
N VAL A 301 5.88 8.44 26.31
CA VAL A 301 4.49 8.05 26.59
C VAL A 301 4.43 7.02 27.72
N THR A 302 5.22 5.96 27.66
CA THR A 302 5.20 4.90 28.69
C THR A 302 5.73 5.38 30.05
N LYS A 303 6.63 6.36 30.06
CA LYS A 303 7.08 7.02 31.30
C LYS A 303 5.99 7.89 31.90
N ALA A 304 5.25 8.62 31.07
CA ALA A 304 4.15 9.51 31.52
C ALA A 304 2.89 8.72 31.90
N ILE A 305 2.61 7.64 31.18
CA ILE A 305 1.42 6.80 31.32
C ILE A 305 1.86 5.33 31.44
N PRO A 306 2.21 4.85 32.65
CA PRO A 306 2.74 3.49 32.83
C PRO A 306 1.77 2.37 32.44
N THR A 307 0.47 2.65 32.30
CA THR A 307 -0.56 1.72 31.83
C THR A 307 -0.65 1.64 30.30
N ALA A 308 0.02 2.51 29.57
CA ALA A 308 0.03 2.49 28.10
C ALA A 308 0.72 1.22 27.59
N VAL A 309 0.12 0.59 26.59
CA VAL A 309 0.62 -0.66 25.99
C VAL A 309 1.02 -0.40 24.54
N ILE A 310 2.31 -0.59 24.25
CA ILE A 310 2.82 -0.51 22.86
C ILE A 310 2.56 -1.86 22.17
N ILE A 311 1.73 -1.85 21.14
CA ILE A 311 1.36 -3.04 20.38
C ILE A 311 2.49 -3.43 19.44
N GLY A 312 2.84 -4.72 19.41
CA GLY A 312 3.89 -5.28 18.53
C GLY A 312 5.31 -4.80 18.86
N LYS A 313 5.58 -4.31 20.08
CA LYS A 313 6.89 -3.76 20.47
C LYS A 313 8.03 -4.78 20.41
N ASP A 314 7.73 -6.05 20.57
CA ASP A 314 8.71 -7.14 20.72
C ASP A 314 9.10 -7.79 19.38
N VAL A 315 8.56 -7.29 18.27
CA VAL A 315 8.82 -7.77 16.91
C VAL A 315 9.24 -6.64 15.97
N SER A 316 9.68 -7.00 14.76
CA SER A 316 10.06 -6.04 13.73
C SER A 316 8.88 -5.17 13.31
N ARG A 317 9.06 -3.85 13.36
CA ARG A 317 8.04 -2.86 12.99
C ARG A 317 8.59 -1.78 12.05
N LEU A 318 7.71 -1.20 11.27
CA LEU A 318 8.00 0.01 10.48
C LEU A 318 8.58 1.12 11.38
N PRO A 319 9.55 1.90 10.89
CA PRO A 319 10.25 2.90 11.70
C PRO A 319 9.36 4.07 12.13
N ASN A 320 8.27 4.34 11.39
CA ASN A 320 7.40 5.50 11.56
C ASN A 320 6.07 5.20 12.29
N THR A 321 5.77 3.93 12.55
CA THR A 321 4.46 3.53 13.09
C THR A 321 4.57 3.16 14.57
N SER A 322 3.70 3.76 15.39
CA SER A 322 3.49 3.40 16.79
C SER A 322 2.00 3.18 17.02
N CYS A 323 1.63 1.99 17.46
CA CYS A 323 0.27 1.65 17.87
C CYS A 323 0.27 1.53 19.38
N ILE A 324 -0.48 2.40 20.07
CA ILE A 324 -0.50 2.50 21.53
C ILE A 324 -1.93 2.34 22.02
N ALA A 325 -2.16 1.39 22.90
CA ALA A 325 -3.41 1.26 23.63
C ALA A 325 -3.31 1.99 24.98
N PHE A 326 -4.39 2.67 25.36
CA PHE A 326 -4.57 3.33 26.64
C PHE A 326 -5.77 2.68 27.35
N PRO A 327 -5.54 1.61 28.14
CA PRO A 327 -6.62 0.87 28.78
C PRO A 327 -7.55 1.76 29.59
N GLY A 328 -8.85 1.64 29.34
CA GLY A 328 -9.89 2.43 30.02
C GLY A 328 -10.17 3.81 29.41
N VAL A 329 -9.53 4.16 28.30
CA VAL A 329 -9.79 5.40 27.54
C VAL A 329 -10.58 5.07 26.28
N ASP A 330 -11.68 5.81 26.03
CA ASP A 330 -12.41 5.69 24.76
C ASP A 330 -11.56 6.25 23.62
N ARG A 331 -11.41 5.46 22.56
CA ARG A 331 -10.53 5.80 21.43
C ARG A 331 -10.99 7.03 20.65
N GLN A 332 -12.32 7.27 20.55
CA GLN A 332 -12.84 8.44 19.84
C GLN A 332 -12.62 9.71 20.66
N GLU A 333 -12.85 9.63 21.99
CA GLU A 333 -12.55 10.73 22.89
C GLU A 333 -11.07 11.08 22.86
N MET A 334 -10.19 10.06 22.77
CA MET A 334 -8.73 10.27 22.68
C MET A 334 -8.34 11.01 21.41
N VAL A 335 -8.89 10.63 20.23
CA VAL A 335 -8.59 11.32 18.95
C VAL A 335 -9.13 12.74 18.98
N LEU A 336 -10.35 12.96 19.49
CA LEU A 336 -10.90 14.30 19.60
C LEU A 336 -10.07 15.19 20.54
N ALA A 337 -9.61 14.64 21.68
CA ALA A 337 -8.75 15.36 22.60
C ALA A 337 -7.39 15.69 21.97
N ALA A 338 -6.80 14.77 21.22
CA ALA A 338 -5.56 15.01 20.48
C ALA A 338 -5.74 16.11 19.41
N ASP A 339 -6.83 16.05 18.63
CA ASP A 339 -7.16 17.05 17.61
C ASP A 339 -7.35 18.45 18.24
N MET A 340 -8.09 18.55 19.35
CA MET A 340 -8.24 19.80 20.11
C MET A 340 -6.91 20.32 20.67
N ALA A 341 -5.96 19.42 20.94
CA ALA A 341 -4.60 19.78 21.34
C ALA A 341 -3.66 20.09 20.16
N GLY A 342 -4.18 20.12 18.92
CA GLY A 342 -3.42 20.41 17.71
C GLY A 342 -2.62 19.23 17.17
N VAL A 343 -2.99 17.98 17.50
CA VAL A 343 -2.32 16.78 17.02
C VAL A 343 -3.30 15.92 16.18
N ALA A 344 -3.03 15.79 14.89
CA ALA A 344 -3.79 14.90 13.99
C ALA A 344 -3.23 13.48 14.08
N CYS A 345 -4.00 12.55 14.62
CA CYS A 345 -3.69 11.13 14.66
C CYS A 345 -4.96 10.30 14.40
N SER A 346 -4.82 9.00 14.18
CA SER A 346 -5.95 8.09 13.96
C SER A 346 -5.99 6.97 14.99
N THR A 347 -7.18 6.35 15.16
CA THR A 347 -7.40 5.18 16.01
C THR A 347 -7.38 3.91 15.18
N GLY A 348 -6.24 3.27 14.97
CA GLY A 348 -6.17 1.99 14.26
C GLY A 348 -6.53 2.14 12.78
N SER A 349 -7.61 1.53 12.31
CA SER A 349 -7.98 1.59 10.88
C SER A 349 -8.53 2.97 10.50
N ALA A 350 -7.73 3.80 9.84
CA ALA A 350 -8.16 5.09 9.28
C ALA A 350 -9.37 4.95 8.32
N CYS A 351 -9.52 3.80 7.67
CA CYS A 351 -10.64 3.48 6.78
C CYS A 351 -11.96 3.18 7.53
N ALA A 352 -11.91 2.90 8.84
CA ALA A 352 -13.07 2.75 9.71
C ALA A 352 -13.31 4.01 10.58
N SER A 353 -12.75 5.16 10.18
CA SER A 353 -12.95 6.44 10.85
C SER A 353 -14.45 6.75 10.92
N GLY A 354 -15.03 6.70 12.14
CA GLY A 354 -16.46 6.83 12.38
C GLY A 354 -17.19 5.56 12.85
N SER A 355 -16.60 4.35 12.68
CA SER A 355 -17.12 3.15 13.34
C SER A 355 -16.69 3.10 14.81
N ARG A 356 -17.64 2.72 15.68
CA ARG A 356 -17.35 2.41 17.09
C ARG A 356 -16.81 0.99 17.27
N ASP A 357 -16.78 0.18 16.20
CA ASP A 357 -16.35 -1.21 16.29
C ASP A 357 -14.84 -1.30 16.55
N PRO A 358 -14.41 -2.21 17.41
CA PRO A 358 -12.99 -2.47 17.63
C PRO A 358 -12.26 -2.85 16.35
N SER A 359 -10.95 -2.54 16.25
CA SER A 359 -10.12 -2.91 15.11
C SER A 359 -10.14 -4.43 14.89
N PRO A 360 -10.56 -4.91 13.70
CA PRO A 360 -10.47 -6.33 13.36
C PRO A 360 -9.04 -6.88 13.43
N VAL A 361 -8.03 -6.05 13.15
CA VAL A 361 -6.62 -6.41 13.27
C VAL A 361 -6.28 -6.77 14.71
N LEU A 362 -6.60 -5.87 15.66
CA LEU A 362 -6.30 -6.09 17.07
C LEU A 362 -7.13 -7.24 17.68
N GLN A 363 -8.35 -7.45 17.18
CA GLN A 363 -9.18 -8.61 17.57
C GLN A 363 -8.54 -9.92 17.10
N ASN A 364 -8.08 -9.98 15.84
CA ASN A 364 -7.44 -11.17 15.28
C ASN A 364 -6.07 -11.48 15.92
N MET A 365 -5.43 -10.48 16.54
CA MET A 365 -4.24 -10.67 17.37
C MET A 365 -4.57 -11.30 18.74
N GLY A 366 -5.85 -11.51 19.08
CA GLY A 366 -6.29 -12.07 20.37
C GLY A 366 -6.02 -11.16 21.56
N LEU A 367 -5.91 -9.85 21.35
CA LEU A 367 -5.70 -8.89 22.43
C LEU A 367 -6.94 -8.78 23.30
N SER A 368 -6.74 -8.46 24.58
CA SER A 368 -7.86 -8.32 25.51
C SER A 368 -8.74 -7.12 25.14
N PRO A 369 -10.07 -7.16 25.42
CA PRO A 369 -10.97 -6.03 25.18
C PRO A 369 -10.55 -4.73 25.86
N ALA A 370 -9.77 -4.81 26.95
CA ALA A 370 -9.24 -3.64 27.64
C ALA A 370 -8.10 -2.93 26.87
N VAL A 371 -7.52 -3.59 25.87
CA VAL A 371 -6.41 -3.09 25.03
C VAL A 371 -6.93 -2.67 23.64
N ILE A 372 -8.07 -3.20 23.20
CA ILE A 372 -8.72 -2.91 21.93
C ILE A 372 -9.67 -1.72 22.09
#